data_0799f226f69722adcc0033577fa6cc3a
#
_entry.id   0799f226f69722adcc0033577fa6cc3a
#
_cell.length_a   1.000
_cell.length_b   1.000
_cell.length_c   1.000
_cell.angle_alpha   90.00
_cell.angle_beta   90.00
_cell.angle_gamma   90.00
#
_symmetry.space_group_name_H-M   'P 1'
#
loop_
_entity.id
_entity.type
_entity.pdbx_description
1 polymer ?
#
loop_
_entity_poly.entity_id
_entity_poly.type
_entity_poly.pdbx_seq_one_letter_code
_entity_poly.pdbx_strand_id
1 'polypeptide(L)'
;MAYTRMTAADAAALIKNGDTLGISGFTPAGSAKAVTRELAAIATAEHEAGREFKVNIFTGASTGESTDGVLTEAHAIKYRAPYTTNPSFRKSVNKGEISYNDIHLSQMAQELRYGFYGDIDWAILEVCDIEEGADTCKAYLTSAGGISPTVARMAKHVILELNSFHSKDAKFMHDVYEPLDPPMRQPIPIINVGDRIGKPYVEIDAKKIVGVVECDLPDEARAFKDSDPITDQIGHNVAEFLVNDMKRGIIPSTFLPLQSGVGSTANAILGALGKHKEVPDFNVYTEVMQDSVVEMMLEGRVKDASSCSLTVSNECLKQVYDNMNYLKDHITLRPSEISNSPEVIRRLAVIAINTAIEVDIYGNANSTHISGTKMMNGIGGSGDFERNAYISIFTCPSTAKGGLISSIVPMVSHQDHSEHDVNVIVTEQGVADLRGKSPIERAHLIIENCAHPDYRPILRAYLEHAQMGQTRHNLGKAFAMHIALAEKGDMHLTEM
;
A
#
# COMPACT_ATOMS: atom_id res chain seq x y z
N MET A 1 -15.51 21.50 -28.15
CA MET A 1 -14.90 20.69 -29.24
C MET A 1 -14.65 19.31 -28.65
N ALA A 2 -14.94 18.25 -29.41
CA ALA A 2 -14.61 16.90 -28.92
C ALA A 2 -13.09 16.72 -28.95
N TYR A 3 -12.54 16.08 -27.94
CA TYR A 3 -11.12 15.74 -27.91
C TYR A 3 -10.79 14.69 -28.98
N THR A 4 -9.53 14.71 -29.46
CA THR A 4 -9.08 13.74 -30.46
C THR A 4 -9.19 12.32 -29.91
N ARG A 5 -9.90 11.44 -30.62
CA ARG A 5 -9.88 9.98 -30.37
C ARG A 5 -8.71 9.38 -31.14
N MET A 6 -7.92 8.53 -30.46
CA MET A 6 -6.75 7.90 -31.05
C MET A 6 -6.63 6.47 -30.56
N THR A 7 -5.84 5.66 -31.28
CA THR A 7 -5.52 4.31 -30.83
C THR A 7 -4.48 4.38 -29.69
N ALA A 8 -4.39 3.29 -28.90
CA ALA A 8 -3.36 3.17 -27.88
C ALA A 8 -1.94 3.22 -28.50
N ALA A 9 -1.76 2.66 -29.68
CA ALA A 9 -0.49 2.68 -30.41
C ALA A 9 -0.12 4.12 -30.85
N ASP A 10 -1.07 4.89 -31.37
CA ASP A 10 -0.81 6.31 -31.74
C ASP A 10 -0.45 7.15 -30.49
N ALA A 11 -1.15 6.91 -29.37
CA ALA A 11 -0.86 7.59 -28.12
C ALA A 11 0.52 7.23 -27.57
N ALA A 12 0.88 5.94 -27.55
CA ALA A 12 2.19 5.47 -27.12
C ALA A 12 3.33 6.01 -27.98
N ALA A 13 3.12 6.16 -29.29
CA ALA A 13 4.11 6.69 -30.24
C ALA A 13 4.50 8.16 -29.98
N LEU A 14 3.71 8.90 -29.22
CA LEU A 14 4.02 10.27 -28.80
C LEU A 14 5.09 10.33 -27.72
N ILE A 15 5.20 9.30 -26.90
CA ILE A 15 6.12 9.20 -25.76
C ILE A 15 7.53 8.89 -26.29
N LYS A 16 8.53 9.56 -25.74
CA LYS A 16 9.93 9.47 -26.20
C LYS A 16 10.83 8.86 -25.15
N ASN A 17 11.98 8.35 -25.60
CA ASN A 17 13.05 7.92 -24.70
C ASN A 17 13.43 9.05 -23.73
N GLY A 18 13.46 8.75 -22.46
CA GLY A 18 13.79 9.68 -21.38
C GLY A 18 12.62 10.40 -20.77
N ASP A 19 11.41 10.34 -21.36
CA ASP A 19 10.23 11.00 -20.82
C ASP A 19 9.86 10.49 -19.41
N THR A 20 9.24 11.37 -18.64
CA THR A 20 8.74 11.11 -17.30
C THR A 20 7.22 10.97 -17.32
N LEU A 21 6.72 9.83 -16.88
CA LEU A 21 5.31 9.47 -16.92
C LEU A 21 4.72 9.46 -15.52
N GLY A 22 3.59 10.16 -15.33
CA GLY A 22 2.68 10.00 -14.22
C GLY A 22 1.51 9.12 -14.66
N ILE A 23 1.32 7.96 -14.05
CA ILE A 23 0.28 7.01 -14.48
C ILE A 23 -0.73 6.82 -13.35
N SER A 24 -2.03 6.81 -13.69
CA SER A 24 -3.12 6.52 -12.76
C SER A 24 -3.00 5.12 -12.18
N GLY A 25 -3.74 4.86 -11.12
CA GLY A 25 -3.81 3.59 -10.44
C GLY A 25 -3.19 3.60 -9.06
N PHE A 26 -3.71 2.69 -8.26
CA PHE A 26 -3.21 2.40 -6.92
C PHE A 26 -3.46 0.92 -6.67
N THR A 27 -2.39 0.13 -6.50
CA THR A 27 -2.44 -1.32 -6.71
C THR A 27 -2.85 -1.63 -8.16
N PRO A 28 -3.27 -2.82 -8.58
CA PRO A 28 -3.76 -3.06 -9.93
C PRO A 28 -5.11 -2.40 -10.26
N ALA A 29 -5.68 -1.61 -9.35
CA ALA A 29 -6.95 -0.93 -9.55
C ALA A 29 -6.78 0.44 -10.22
N GLY A 30 -7.60 0.78 -11.21
CA GLY A 30 -7.62 2.08 -11.87
C GLY A 30 -6.35 2.47 -12.62
N SER A 31 -5.54 1.49 -12.97
CA SER A 31 -4.26 1.68 -13.67
C SER A 31 -4.49 1.75 -15.17
N ALA A 32 -3.84 2.71 -15.84
CA ALA A 32 -3.81 2.75 -17.31
C ALA A 32 -3.18 1.46 -17.86
N LYS A 33 -3.78 0.88 -18.89
CA LYS A 33 -3.45 -0.47 -19.39
C LYS A 33 -3.19 -0.53 -20.90
N ALA A 34 -3.92 0.25 -21.68
CA ALA A 34 -3.86 0.17 -23.13
C ALA A 34 -2.60 0.84 -23.69
N VAL A 35 -2.32 2.08 -23.30
CA VAL A 35 -1.14 2.83 -23.76
C VAL A 35 0.16 2.22 -23.25
N THR A 36 0.20 1.72 -22.04
CA THR A 36 1.39 1.12 -21.44
C THR A 36 1.81 -0.19 -22.13
N ARG A 37 0.84 -1.00 -22.59
CA ARG A 37 1.13 -2.21 -23.38
C ARG A 37 1.76 -1.86 -24.74
N GLU A 38 1.22 -0.87 -25.42
CA GLU A 38 1.78 -0.41 -26.71
C GLU A 38 3.15 0.26 -26.51
N LEU A 39 3.35 0.98 -25.43
CA LEU A 39 4.65 1.55 -25.08
C LEU A 39 5.72 0.48 -24.86
N ALA A 40 5.34 -0.63 -24.21
CA ALA A 40 6.23 -1.78 -24.05
C ALA A 40 6.61 -2.41 -25.40
N ALA A 41 5.65 -2.51 -26.34
CA ALA A 41 5.93 -3.00 -27.68
C ALA A 41 6.89 -2.07 -28.46
N ILE A 42 6.70 -0.74 -28.35
CA ILE A 42 7.62 0.26 -28.92
C ILE A 42 9.01 0.11 -28.33
N ALA A 43 9.14 0.02 -27.01
CA ALA A 43 10.43 -0.15 -26.34
C ALA A 43 11.16 -1.41 -26.81
N THR A 44 10.44 -2.52 -26.93
CA THR A 44 10.98 -3.77 -27.45
C THR A 44 11.52 -3.60 -28.87
N ALA A 45 10.74 -2.99 -29.77
CA ALA A 45 11.16 -2.74 -31.15
C ALA A 45 12.38 -1.80 -31.25
N GLU A 46 12.45 -0.76 -30.40
CA GLU A 46 13.61 0.14 -30.32
C GLU A 46 14.88 -0.61 -29.89
N HIS A 47 14.77 -1.43 -28.86
CA HIS A 47 15.90 -2.26 -28.38
C HIS A 47 16.35 -3.29 -29.42
N GLU A 48 15.43 -3.94 -30.13
CA GLU A 48 15.76 -4.86 -31.24
C GLU A 48 16.50 -4.13 -32.40
N ALA A 49 16.18 -2.85 -32.59
CA ALA A 49 16.88 -1.99 -33.55
C ALA A 49 18.19 -1.38 -33.00
N GLY A 50 18.61 -1.77 -31.79
CA GLY A 50 19.84 -1.28 -31.14
C GLY A 50 19.74 0.13 -30.58
N ARG A 51 18.56 0.67 -30.39
CA ARG A 51 18.31 1.99 -29.81
C ARG A 51 17.80 1.85 -28.39
N GLU A 52 18.27 2.73 -27.50
CA GLU A 52 17.77 2.77 -26.13
C GLU A 52 16.38 3.41 -26.07
N PHE A 53 15.47 2.78 -25.31
CA PHE A 53 14.17 3.34 -24.97
C PHE A 53 13.82 3.05 -23.51
N LYS A 54 13.90 4.07 -22.66
CA LYS A 54 13.57 3.98 -21.23
C LYS A 54 12.83 5.24 -20.78
N VAL A 55 11.91 5.07 -19.86
CA VAL A 55 11.11 6.14 -19.27
C VAL A 55 11.21 6.12 -17.73
N ASN A 56 10.91 7.25 -17.09
CA ASN A 56 10.72 7.32 -15.65
C ASN A 56 9.22 7.21 -15.34
N ILE A 57 8.85 6.50 -14.27
CA ILE A 57 7.45 6.20 -13.96
C ILE A 57 7.13 6.55 -12.51
N PHE A 58 6.06 7.33 -12.33
CA PHE A 58 5.44 7.65 -11.04
C PHE A 58 3.99 7.23 -11.03
N THR A 59 3.56 6.56 -9.95
CA THR A 59 2.18 6.13 -9.74
C THR A 59 1.76 6.35 -8.29
N GLY A 60 0.51 6.06 -7.95
CA GLY A 60 0.07 6.08 -6.56
C GLY A 60 0.73 4.99 -5.71
N ALA A 61 0.79 3.78 -6.26
CA ALA A 61 1.47 2.62 -5.67
C ALA A 61 1.86 1.62 -6.76
N SER A 62 1.90 0.31 -6.46
CA SER A 62 2.05 -0.76 -7.46
C SER A 62 0.95 -0.66 -8.52
N THR A 63 1.27 -1.09 -9.72
CA THR A 63 0.30 -1.26 -10.80
C THR A 63 0.26 -2.71 -11.25
N GLY A 64 -0.63 -3.02 -12.19
CA GLY A 64 -0.80 -4.38 -12.69
C GLY A 64 0.26 -4.83 -13.68
N GLU A 65 0.04 -6.01 -14.22
CA GLU A 65 0.92 -6.61 -15.25
C GLU A 65 0.99 -5.76 -16.50
N SER A 66 -0.12 -5.10 -16.86
CA SER A 66 -0.22 -4.21 -18.03
C SER A 66 0.66 -2.94 -17.96
N THR A 67 1.19 -2.59 -16.81
CA THR A 67 2.08 -1.44 -16.62
C THR A 67 3.42 -1.87 -16.06
N ASP A 68 3.52 -2.20 -14.77
CA ASP A 68 4.80 -2.58 -14.14
C ASP A 68 5.40 -3.84 -14.78
N GLY A 69 4.57 -4.85 -15.12
CA GLY A 69 5.02 -6.11 -15.71
C GLY A 69 5.58 -5.91 -17.12
N VAL A 70 4.73 -5.50 -18.07
CA VAL A 70 5.11 -5.41 -19.47
C VAL A 70 6.25 -4.42 -19.74
N LEU A 71 6.26 -3.26 -19.03
CA LEU A 71 7.34 -2.27 -19.18
C LEU A 71 8.66 -2.77 -18.59
N THR A 72 8.62 -3.57 -17.53
CA THR A 72 9.82 -4.22 -16.98
C THR A 72 10.37 -5.27 -17.95
N GLU A 73 9.52 -6.12 -18.49
CA GLU A 73 9.91 -7.17 -19.45
C GLU A 73 10.45 -6.59 -20.76
N ALA A 74 9.92 -5.45 -21.19
CA ALA A 74 10.44 -4.66 -22.30
C ALA A 74 11.72 -3.86 -21.99
N HIS A 75 12.27 -3.94 -20.75
CA HIS A 75 13.41 -3.14 -20.29
C HIS A 75 13.21 -1.62 -20.45
N ALA A 76 11.96 -1.17 -20.41
CA ALA A 76 11.55 0.20 -20.68
C ALA A 76 11.61 1.13 -19.45
N ILE A 77 11.93 0.62 -18.26
CA ILE A 77 11.93 1.42 -17.03
C ILE A 77 13.37 1.81 -16.67
N LYS A 78 13.60 3.13 -16.54
CA LYS A 78 14.85 3.70 -16.01
C LYS A 78 14.74 3.93 -14.50
N TYR A 79 13.65 4.59 -14.08
CA TYR A 79 13.39 4.99 -12.70
C TYR A 79 11.93 4.73 -12.34
N ARG A 80 11.68 4.30 -11.12
CA ARG A 80 10.32 4.00 -10.61
C ARG A 80 10.15 4.42 -9.15
N ALA A 81 9.06 5.08 -8.82
CA ALA A 81 8.60 5.35 -7.46
C ALA A 81 7.05 5.36 -7.41
N PRO A 82 6.42 5.22 -6.24
CA PRO A 82 6.97 5.03 -4.89
C PRO A 82 6.95 3.58 -4.42
N TYR A 83 6.26 2.67 -5.12
CA TYR A 83 5.97 1.33 -4.61
C TYR A 83 5.65 0.34 -5.73
N THR A 84 6.12 -0.89 -5.59
CA THR A 84 5.70 -2.00 -6.46
C THR A 84 5.86 -3.36 -5.79
N THR A 85 4.99 -4.30 -6.14
CA THR A 85 5.04 -5.72 -5.74
C THR A 85 5.23 -6.65 -6.94
N ASN A 86 5.37 -6.12 -8.16
CA ASN A 86 5.50 -6.95 -9.36
C ASN A 86 6.77 -7.80 -9.31
N PRO A 87 6.68 -9.13 -9.51
CA PRO A 87 7.83 -10.05 -9.39
C PRO A 87 8.95 -9.78 -10.41
N SER A 88 8.61 -9.48 -11.67
CA SER A 88 9.59 -9.17 -12.72
C SER A 88 10.34 -7.90 -12.38
N PHE A 89 9.61 -6.86 -11.98
CA PHE A 89 10.18 -5.59 -11.54
C PHE A 89 11.15 -5.77 -10.36
N ARG A 90 10.71 -6.45 -9.31
CA ARG A 90 11.52 -6.75 -8.13
C ARG A 90 12.82 -7.46 -8.49
N LYS A 91 12.78 -8.40 -9.44
CA LYS A 91 13.97 -9.09 -9.94
C LYS A 91 14.94 -8.14 -10.61
N SER A 92 14.47 -7.22 -11.44
CA SER A 92 15.29 -6.21 -12.13
C SER A 92 15.89 -5.17 -11.19
N VAL A 93 15.13 -4.71 -10.17
CA VAL A 93 15.67 -3.83 -9.12
C VAL A 93 16.79 -4.53 -8.34
N ASN A 94 16.57 -5.77 -7.91
CA ASN A 94 17.59 -6.54 -7.16
C ASN A 94 18.84 -6.90 -7.97
N LYS A 95 18.79 -6.75 -9.30
CA LYS A 95 19.96 -6.87 -10.19
C LYS A 95 20.62 -5.52 -10.51
N GLY A 96 20.05 -4.39 -10.05
CA GLY A 96 20.54 -3.05 -10.37
C GLY A 96 20.21 -2.58 -11.78
N GLU A 97 19.25 -3.19 -12.47
CA GLU A 97 18.82 -2.84 -13.83
C GLU A 97 17.88 -1.63 -13.85
N ILE A 98 17.15 -1.39 -12.76
CA ILE A 98 16.19 -0.30 -12.58
C ILE A 98 16.53 0.46 -11.31
N SER A 99 16.56 1.79 -11.38
CA SER A 99 16.61 2.66 -10.21
C SER A 99 15.25 2.72 -9.55
N TYR A 100 15.18 2.37 -8.29
CA TYR A 100 13.93 2.34 -7.53
C TYR A 100 14.06 3.13 -6.23
N ASN A 101 13.07 3.95 -5.95
CA ASN A 101 12.96 4.70 -4.70
C ASN A 101 11.57 4.47 -4.10
N ASP A 102 11.53 3.90 -2.91
CA ASP A 102 10.31 3.83 -2.14
C ASP A 102 10.24 4.98 -1.14
N ILE A 103 9.04 5.54 -0.99
CA ILE A 103 8.75 6.61 -0.05
C ILE A 103 7.37 6.37 0.57
N HIS A 104 7.08 7.08 1.64
CA HIS A 104 5.74 7.10 2.20
C HIS A 104 4.72 7.58 1.16
N LEU A 105 3.63 6.85 1.00
CA LEU A 105 2.67 7.13 -0.07
C LEU A 105 1.96 8.48 0.09
N SER A 106 1.83 8.97 1.34
CA SER A 106 1.35 10.33 1.60
C SER A 106 2.23 11.43 1.01
N GLN A 107 3.51 11.15 0.75
CA GLN A 107 4.49 12.14 0.29
C GLN A 107 4.60 12.21 -1.22
N MET A 108 4.29 11.12 -1.94
CA MET A 108 4.54 11.05 -3.39
C MET A 108 3.93 12.21 -4.17
N ALA A 109 2.65 12.50 -3.97
CA ALA A 109 1.96 13.57 -4.67
C ALA A 109 2.57 14.95 -4.38
N GLN A 110 2.83 15.25 -3.11
CA GLN A 110 3.40 16.54 -2.72
C GLN A 110 4.84 16.72 -3.19
N GLU A 111 5.67 15.68 -3.16
CA GLU A 111 7.06 15.77 -3.63
C GLU A 111 7.15 15.97 -5.16
N LEU A 112 6.21 15.39 -5.91
CA LEU A 112 6.05 15.73 -7.33
C LEU A 112 5.72 17.22 -7.52
N ARG A 113 4.78 17.77 -6.72
CA ARG A 113 4.43 19.19 -6.77
C ARG A 113 5.56 20.13 -6.34
N TYR A 114 6.43 19.66 -5.43
CA TYR A 114 7.62 20.41 -5.00
C TYR A 114 8.76 20.37 -6.03
N GLY A 115 8.63 19.56 -7.09
CA GLY A 115 9.62 19.42 -8.13
C GLY A 115 10.85 18.60 -7.77
N PHE A 116 10.77 17.76 -6.71
CA PHE A 116 11.91 16.95 -6.26
C PHE A 116 12.33 15.90 -7.30
N TYR A 117 11.42 15.52 -8.18
CA TYR A 117 11.65 14.54 -9.25
C TYR A 117 11.72 15.14 -10.65
N GLY A 118 11.76 16.48 -10.74
CA GLY A 118 11.73 17.21 -12.02
C GLY A 118 10.34 17.28 -12.65
N ASP A 119 10.31 17.59 -13.95
CA ASP A 119 9.07 17.75 -14.71
C ASP A 119 8.42 16.40 -15.03
N ILE A 120 7.09 16.39 -15.13
CA ILE A 120 6.31 15.29 -15.67
C ILE A 120 5.94 15.64 -17.11
N ASP A 121 6.37 14.81 -18.07
CA ASP A 121 6.07 15.04 -19.47
C ASP A 121 4.65 14.58 -19.82
N TRP A 122 4.25 13.42 -19.35
CA TRP A 122 2.96 12.81 -19.65
C TRP A 122 2.21 12.35 -18.39
N ALA A 123 0.91 12.64 -18.35
CA ALA A 123 -0.03 11.93 -17.49
C ALA A 123 -0.87 10.96 -18.33
N ILE A 124 -0.97 9.71 -17.90
CA ILE A 124 -1.82 8.70 -18.53
C ILE A 124 -2.84 8.26 -17.49
N LEU A 125 -4.12 8.63 -17.69
CA LEU A 125 -5.15 8.45 -16.68
C LEU A 125 -6.26 7.53 -17.18
N GLU A 126 -6.53 6.45 -16.45
CA GLU A 126 -7.72 5.65 -16.67
C GLU A 126 -8.94 6.36 -16.07
N VAL A 127 -10.01 6.46 -16.86
CA VAL A 127 -11.25 7.14 -16.48
C VAL A 127 -12.47 6.33 -16.92
N CYS A 128 -13.57 6.39 -16.14
CA CYS A 128 -14.84 5.75 -16.51
C CYS A 128 -15.78 6.68 -17.28
N ASP A 129 -15.58 7.99 -17.16
CA ASP A 129 -16.39 9.00 -17.85
C ASP A 129 -15.57 10.30 -18.00
N ILE A 130 -15.95 11.14 -18.98
CA ILE A 130 -15.37 12.46 -19.18
C ILE A 130 -16.46 13.48 -19.55
N GLU A 131 -16.35 14.68 -19.02
CA GLU A 131 -17.10 15.84 -19.50
C GLU A 131 -16.13 16.78 -20.22
N GLU A 132 -16.24 16.80 -21.54
CA GLU A 132 -15.36 17.60 -22.41
C GLU A 132 -15.79 19.07 -22.41
N GLY A 133 -14.91 19.97 -22.00
CA GLY A 133 -15.11 21.41 -22.05
C GLY A 133 -14.06 22.12 -22.90
N ALA A 134 -14.31 23.38 -23.24
CA ALA A 134 -13.37 24.18 -24.05
C ALA A 134 -12.10 24.56 -23.28
N ASP A 135 -12.26 24.89 -22.01
CA ASP A 135 -11.15 25.32 -21.15
C ASP A 135 -10.74 24.24 -20.16
N THR A 136 -11.70 23.45 -19.66
CA THR A 136 -11.46 22.39 -18.66
C THR A 136 -12.19 21.12 -19.02
N CYS A 137 -11.58 19.98 -18.70
CA CYS A 137 -12.17 18.65 -18.73
C CYS A 137 -12.44 18.18 -17.30
N LYS A 138 -13.59 17.54 -17.07
CA LYS A 138 -13.79 16.75 -15.86
C LYS A 138 -13.57 15.29 -16.19
N ALA A 139 -12.53 14.71 -15.60
CA ALA A 139 -12.16 13.32 -15.78
C ALA A 139 -12.59 12.52 -14.54
N TYR A 140 -13.45 11.54 -14.72
CA TYR A 140 -13.98 10.69 -13.64
C TYR A 140 -13.18 9.41 -13.57
N LEU A 141 -12.50 9.22 -12.43
CA LEU A 141 -11.63 8.06 -12.23
C LEU A 141 -12.44 6.76 -12.07
N THR A 142 -11.78 5.63 -12.22
CA THR A 142 -12.37 4.30 -12.13
C THR A 142 -12.34 3.77 -10.69
N SER A 143 -11.50 2.81 -10.38
CA SER A 143 -11.45 2.11 -9.08
C SER A 143 -10.40 2.65 -8.10
N ALA A 144 -9.63 3.69 -8.47
CA ALA A 144 -8.61 4.27 -7.59
C ALA A 144 -8.40 5.77 -7.80
N GLY A 145 -8.10 6.48 -6.70
CA GLY A 145 -7.68 7.88 -6.72
C GLY A 145 -6.20 8.06 -7.05
N GLY A 146 -5.35 7.31 -6.38
CA GLY A 146 -3.90 7.35 -6.55
C GLY A 146 -3.31 8.75 -6.43
N ILE A 147 -2.39 9.09 -7.34
CA ILE A 147 -1.83 10.43 -7.52
C ILE A 147 -2.40 11.14 -8.75
N SER A 148 -3.52 10.65 -9.29
CA SER A 148 -4.09 11.10 -10.57
C SER A 148 -4.34 12.61 -10.63
N PRO A 149 -4.86 13.30 -9.60
CA PRO A 149 -5.03 14.76 -9.65
C PRO A 149 -3.70 15.49 -9.81
N THR A 150 -2.69 15.09 -9.04
CA THR A 150 -1.37 15.72 -9.07
C THR A 150 -0.67 15.52 -10.40
N VAL A 151 -0.65 14.30 -10.96
CA VAL A 151 0.01 14.07 -12.25
C VAL A 151 -0.72 14.78 -13.38
N ALA A 152 -2.06 14.84 -13.37
CA ALA A 152 -2.83 15.63 -14.32
C ALA A 152 -2.50 17.12 -14.27
N ARG A 153 -2.32 17.66 -13.05
CA ARG A 153 -1.97 19.07 -12.84
C ARG A 153 -0.54 19.35 -13.26
N MET A 154 0.42 18.47 -12.95
CA MET A 154 1.84 18.72 -13.16
C MET A 154 2.33 18.39 -14.57
N ALA A 155 1.71 17.43 -15.27
CA ALA A 155 2.13 16.99 -16.58
C ALA A 155 2.00 18.08 -17.66
N LYS A 156 2.91 18.05 -18.63
CA LYS A 156 2.85 18.88 -19.84
C LYS A 156 1.72 18.41 -20.77
N HIS A 157 1.53 17.11 -20.88
CA HIS A 157 0.57 16.46 -21.76
C HIS A 157 -0.25 15.40 -21.00
N VAL A 158 -1.52 15.23 -21.38
CA VAL A 158 -2.43 14.25 -20.75
C VAL A 158 -3.04 13.37 -21.84
N ILE A 159 -2.99 12.05 -21.61
CA ILE A 159 -3.73 11.04 -22.34
C ILE A 159 -4.78 10.46 -21.39
N LEU A 160 -6.03 10.37 -21.85
CA LEU A 160 -7.11 9.75 -21.10
C LEU A 160 -7.41 8.38 -21.69
N GLU A 161 -7.35 7.32 -20.88
CA GLU A 161 -7.86 6.00 -21.23
C GLU A 161 -9.32 5.90 -20.74
N LEU A 162 -10.28 6.06 -21.65
CA LEU A 162 -11.70 5.92 -21.35
C LEU A 162 -12.06 4.43 -21.37
N ASN A 163 -12.17 3.85 -20.18
CA ASN A 163 -12.35 2.41 -20.01
C ASN A 163 -13.83 2.07 -19.73
N SER A 164 -14.48 1.47 -20.72
CA SER A 164 -15.90 1.09 -20.65
C SER A 164 -16.20 -0.13 -19.78
N PHE A 165 -15.18 -0.87 -19.35
CA PHE A 165 -15.32 -1.96 -18.37
C PHE A 165 -15.89 -1.45 -17.05
N HIS A 166 -15.52 -0.24 -16.66
CA HIS A 166 -15.98 0.36 -15.41
C HIS A 166 -17.33 1.08 -15.60
N SER A 167 -18.20 0.90 -14.64
CA SER A 167 -19.46 1.65 -14.59
C SER A 167 -19.18 3.15 -14.48
N LYS A 168 -19.93 3.96 -15.23
CA LYS A 168 -19.90 5.43 -15.07
C LYS A 168 -20.33 5.89 -13.68
N ASP A 169 -21.03 5.05 -12.93
CA ASP A 169 -21.44 5.34 -11.56
C ASP A 169 -20.28 5.23 -10.57
N ALA A 170 -19.12 4.67 -10.96
CA ALA A 170 -17.90 4.69 -10.15
C ALA A 170 -17.54 6.10 -9.68
N LYS A 171 -17.84 7.13 -10.49
CA LYS A 171 -17.65 8.55 -10.15
C LYS A 171 -18.29 8.98 -8.83
N PHE A 172 -19.38 8.35 -8.42
CA PHE A 172 -20.08 8.71 -7.18
C PHE A 172 -19.35 8.29 -5.91
N MET A 173 -18.36 7.40 -6.03
CA MET A 173 -17.52 6.99 -4.90
C MET A 173 -16.33 7.94 -4.66
N HIS A 174 -15.95 8.75 -5.65
CA HIS A 174 -14.76 9.58 -5.57
C HIS A 174 -14.96 10.89 -4.78
N ASP A 175 -13.92 11.26 -4.04
CA ASP A 175 -13.76 12.53 -3.31
C ASP A 175 -12.35 13.08 -3.58
N VAL A 176 -12.18 13.69 -4.75
CA VAL A 176 -10.89 14.22 -5.21
C VAL A 176 -10.64 15.57 -4.55
N TYR A 177 -9.69 15.59 -3.63
CA TYR A 177 -9.22 16.78 -2.94
C TYR A 177 -7.69 16.82 -2.97
N GLU A 178 -7.11 17.96 -3.34
CA GLU A 178 -5.69 18.24 -3.23
C GLU A 178 -5.47 19.35 -2.19
N PRO A 179 -4.62 19.13 -1.18
CA PRO A 179 -4.24 20.20 -0.25
C PRO A 179 -3.52 21.32 -1.00
N LEU A 180 -3.65 22.54 -0.50
CA LEU A 180 -2.83 23.65 -0.95
C LEU A 180 -1.36 23.38 -0.64
N ASP A 181 -0.47 23.87 -1.51
CA ASP A 181 0.96 23.75 -1.27
C ASP A 181 1.43 24.75 -0.19
N PRO A 182 2.51 24.47 0.54
CA PRO A 182 3.07 25.41 1.51
C PRO A 182 3.41 26.77 0.86
N PRO A 183 3.29 27.89 1.58
CA PRO A 183 2.94 27.97 3.01
C PRO A 183 1.42 28.09 3.28
N MET A 184 0.57 27.93 2.25
CA MET A 184 -0.88 28.16 2.35
C MET A 184 -1.66 26.92 2.78
N ARG A 185 -1.01 25.84 3.22
CA ARG A 185 -1.68 24.64 3.70
C ARG A 185 -2.67 24.94 4.83
N GLN A 186 -3.81 24.28 4.76
CA GLN A 186 -4.85 24.34 5.79
C GLN A 186 -5.17 22.93 6.28
N PRO A 187 -5.78 22.79 7.48
CA PRO A 187 -6.22 21.50 7.98
C PRO A 187 -7.17 20.82 7.00
N ILE A 188 -6.99 19.52 6.79
CA ILE A 188 -7.88 18.71 5.97
C ILE A 188 -9.18 18.47 6.76
N PRO A 189 -10.35 18.96 6.32
CA PRO A 189 -11.57 18.99 7.14
C PRO A 189 -12.35 17.66 7.12
N ILE A 190 -11.65 16.53 7.35
CA ILE A 190 -12.23 15.20 7.53
C ILE A 190 -12.32 14.91 9.02
N ILE A 191 -13.53 14.75 9.55
CA ILE A 191 -13.83 14.45 10.95
C ILE A 191 -14.40 13.04 11.11
N ASN A 192 -15.14 12.58 10.10
CA ASN A 192 -15.69 11.24 10.03
C ASN A 192 -15.15 10.51 8.80
N VAL A 193 -15.16 9.19 8.81
CA VAL A 193 -14.65 8.36 7.70
C VAL A 193 -15.34 8.68 6.37
N GLY A 194 -16.66 8.87 6.38
CA GLY A 194 -17.46 9.15 5.20
C GLY A 194 -17.51 10.61 4.74
N ASP A 195 -16.84 11.55 5.46
CA ASP A 195 -16.88 12.98 5.08
C ASP A 195 -16.30 13.19 3.68
N ARG A 196 -17.01 13.92 2.84
CA ARG A 196 -16.56 14.32 1.50
C ARG A 196 -16.24 15.79 1.46
N ILE A 197 -15.06 16.14 0.95
CA ILE A 197 -14.50 17.49 0.99
C ILE A 197 -14.05 18.00 -0.38
N GLY A 198 -14.03 17.12 -1.37
CA GLY A 198 -13.53 17.38 -2.71
C GLY A 198 -14.62 17.30 -3.79
N LYS A 199 -14.18 17.01 -5.00
CA LYS A 199 -15.01 16.86 -6.19
C LYS A 199 -15.05 15.37 -6.61
N PRO A 200 -16.08 14.91 -7.34
CA PRO A 200 -16.12 13.55 -7.86
C PRO A 200 -15.23 13.35 -9.11
N TYR A 201 -14.43 14.33 -9.50
CA TYR A 201 -13.65 14.31 -10.73
C TYR A 201 -12.30 15.01 -10.55
N VAL A 202 -11.36 14.67 -11.42
CA VAL A 202 -10.12 15.43 -11.64
C VAL A 202 -10.42 16.52 -12.68
N GLU A 203 -10.08 17.77 -12.35
CA GLU A 203 -10.20 18.89 -13.26
C GLU A 203 -8.91 19.09 -14.03
N ILE A 204 -8.96 19.06 -15.36
CA ILE A 204 -7.79 19.10 -16.23
C ILE A 204 -7.91 20.28 -17.19
N ASP A 205 -6.84 21.08 -17.36
CA ASP A 205 -6.75 22.08 -18.44
C ASP A 205 -6.90 21.39 -19.79
N ALA A 206 -7.95 21.73 -20.53
CA ALA A 206 -8.28 21.11 -21.81
C ALA A 206 -7.12 21.18 -22.83
N LYS A 207 -6.26 22.19 -22.72
CA LYS A 207 -5.09 22.38 -23.62
C LYS A 207 -4.02 21.31 -23.44
N LYS A 208 -3.99 20.65 -22.29
CA LYS A 208 -3.03 19.57 -22.01
C LYS A 208 -3.48 18.22 -22.57
N ILE A 209 -4.78 18.07 -22.88
CA ILE A 209 -5.33 16.80 -23.36
C ILE A 209 -4.97 16.59 -24.81
N VAL A 210 -4.06 15.66 -25.05
CA VAL A 210 -3.57 15.32 -26.40
C VAL A 210 -4.56 14.38 -27.10
N GLY A 211 -5.15 13.44 -26.35
CA GLY A 211 -6.13 12.52 -26.89
C GLY A 211 -6.79 11.62 -25.86
N VAL A 212 -7.82 10.95 -26.35
CA VAL A 212 -8.59 9.95 -25.60
C VAL A 212 -8.46 8.59 -26.31
N VAL A 213 -8.04 7.59 -25.57
CA VAL A 213 -7.96 6.19 -25.99
C VAL A 213 -9.14 5.45 -25.39
N GLU A 214 -9.97 4.84 -26.22
CA GLU A 214 -11.09 4.02 -25.74
C GLU A 214 -10.63 2.58 -25.55
N CYS A 215 -10.99 1.96 -24.42
CA CYS A 215 -10.69 0.58 -24.13
C CYS A 215 -11.79 -0.09 -23.30
N ASP A 216 -11.73 -1.40 -23.20
CA ASP A 216 -12.65 -2.25 -22.42
C ASP A 216 -11.79 -3.34 -21.74
N LEU A 217 -11.10 -2.97 -20.65
CA LEU A 217 -10.11 -3.81 -20.00
C LEU A 217 -10.39 -3.88 -18.49
N PRO A 218 -10.51 -5.08 -17.92
CA PRO A 218 -10.72 -5.26 -16.47
C PRO A 218 -9.50 -4.81 -15.67
N ASP A 219 -9.75 -4.51 -14.38
CA ASP A 219 -8.66 -4.37 -13.42
C ASP A 219 -7.94 -5.72 -13.23
N GLU A 220 -6.64 -5.66 -13.00
CA GLU A 220 -5.79 -6.84 -12.84
C GLU A 220 -5.68 -7.28 -11.37
N ALA A 221 -6.55 -6.76 -10.51
CA ALA A 221 -6.66 -7.18 -9.14
C ALA A 221 -7.15 -8.64 -9.07
N ARG A 222 -6.51 -9.41 -8.21
CA ARG A 222 -6.86 -10.81 -7.97
C ARG A 222 -7.33 -10.97 -6.54
N ALA A 223 -8.28 -11.87 -6.33
CA ALA A 223 -8.65 -12.29 -5.00
C ALA A 223 -7.40 -12.79 -4.25
N PHE A 224 -7.27 -12.41 -3.00
CA PHE A 224 -6.17 -12.89 -2.16
C PHE A 224 -6.42 -14.35 -1.80
N LYS A 225 -5.33 -15.07 -1.49
CA LYS A 225 -5.42 -16.46 -1.03
C LYS A 225 -6.25 -16.54 0.24
N ASP A 226 -6.94 -17.65 0.39
CA ASP A 226 -7.61 -18.00 1.64
C ASP A 226 -6.62 -17.98 2.81
N SER A 227 -7.14 -17.76 4.01
CA SER A 227 -6.37 -17.85 5.24
C SER A 227 -5.94 -19.31 5.49
N ASP A 228 -4.92 -19.47 6.31
CA ASP A 228 -4.43 -20.74 6.81
C ASP A 228 -4.48 -20.75 8.36
N PRO A 229 -4.24 -21.89 9.02
CA PRO A 229 -4.31 -21.97 10.48
C PRO A 229 -3.40 -20.99 11.23
N ILE A 230 -2.26 -20.60 10.63
CA ILE A 230 -1.33 -19.62 11.22
C ILE A 230 -1.93 -18.22 11.15
N THR A 231 -2.38 -17.82 9.97
CA THR A 231 -3.01 -16.50 9.76
C THR A 231 -4.32 -16.39 10.50
N ASP A 232 -5.12 -17.46 10.62
CA ASP A 232 -6.35 -17.50 11.42
C ASP A 232 -6.05 -17.29 12.92
N GLN A 233 -4.98 -17.92 13.45
CA GLN A 233 -4.58 -17.72 14.83
C GLN A 233 -4.08 -16.29 15.08
N ILE A 234 -3.35 -15.68 14.14
CA ILE A 234 -2.99 -14.25 14.21
C ILE A 234 -4.24 -13.39 14.25
N GLY A 235 -5.22 -13.67 13.38
CA GLY A 235 -6.50 -12.95 13.34
C GLY A 235 -7.25 -13.05 14.66
N HIS A 236 -7.32 -14.24 15.23
CA HIS A 236 -7.92 -14.47 16.56
C HIS A 236 -7.18 -13.67 17.65
N ASN A 237 -5.86 -13.73 17.69
CA ASN A 237 -5.05 -13.02 18.68
C ASN A 237 -5.26 -11.51 18.62
N VAL A 238 -5.32 -10.92 17.41
CA VAL A 238 -5.62 -9.49 17.21
C VAL A 238 -7.03 -9.15 17.70
N ALA A 239 -8.04 -9.95 17.34
CA ALA A 239 -9.41 -9.69 17.72
C ALA A 239 -9.58 -9.72 19.25
N GLU A 240 -9.06 -10.75 19.93
CA GLU A 240 -9.10 -10.85 21.39
C GLU A 240 -8.35 -9.69 22.07
N PHE A 241 -7.20 -9.27 21.54
CA PHE A 241 -6.46 -8.13 22.06
C PHE A 241 -7.29 -6.84 22.00
N LEU A 242 -7.92 -6.55 20.86
CA LEU A 242 -8.74 -5.35 20.68
C LEU A 242 -10.00 -5.38 21.52
N VAL A 243 -10.64 -6.54 21.64
CA VAL A 243 -11.81 -6.73 22.54
C VAL A 243 -11.43 -6.52 24.00
N ASN A 244 -10.28 -7.02 24.43
CA ASN A 244 -9.80 -6.79 25.80
C ASN A 244 -9.50 -5.30 26.06
N ASP A 245 -8.96 -4.57 25.08
CA ASP A 245 -8.77 -3.13 25.17
C ASP A 245 -10.10 -2.35 25.21
N MET A 246 -11.14 -2.82 24.52
CA MET A 246 -12.51 -2.28 24.66
C MET A 246 -13.05 -2.50 26.08
N LYS A 247 -12.92 -3.71 26.62
CA LYS A 247 -13.35 -4.04 28.01
C LYS A 247 -12.66 -3.20 29.06
N ARG A 248 -11.40 -2.80 28.79
CA ARG A 248 -10.61 -1.93 29.66
C ARG A 248 -10.89 -0.43 29.45
N GLY A 249 -11.72 -0.07 28.47
CA GLY A 249 -12.04 1.32 28.12
C GLY A 249 -10.90 2.05 27.41
N ILE A 250 -9.89 1.34 26.90
CA ILE A 250 -8.80 1.93 26.08
C ILE A 250 -9.34 2.23 24.68
N ILE A 251 -10.10 1.31 24.11
CA ILE A 251 -10.87 1.53 22.87
C ILE A 251 -12.32 1.86 23.29
N PRO A 252 -12.94 2.89 22.71
CA PRO A 252 -14.34 3.21 23.01
C PRO A 252 -15.28 2.07 22.58
N SER A 253 -16.42 1.94 23.26
CA SER A 253 -17.41 0.90 22.96
C SER A 253 -18.03 0.98 21.56
N THR A 254 -17.89 2.11 20.89
CA THR A 254 -18.31 2.32 19.50
C THR A 254 -17.26 1.83 18.49
N PHE A 255 -16.13 1.33 18.99
CA PHE A 255 -14.92 1.02 18.23
C PHE A 255 -14.29 2.23 17.54
N LEU A 256 -13.14 2.03 16.91
CA LEU A 256 -12.42 3.07 16.16
C LEU A 256 -12.27 2.62 14.69
N PRO A 257 -12.07 3.56 13.75
CA PRO A 257 -11.82 3.18 12.36
C PRO A 257 -10.61 2.26 12.24
N LEU A 258 -10.73 1.26 11.38
CA LEU A 258 -9.72 0.24 11.18
C LEU A 258 -8.99 0.46 9.85
N GLN A 259 -7.65 0.39 9.88
CA GLN A 259 -6.81 0.18 8.70
C GLN A 259 -6.25 -1.23 8.75
N SER A 260 -6.30 -1.91 7.63
CA SER A 260 -5.68 -3.22 7.47
C SER A 260 -4.81 -3.21 6.22
N GLY A 261 -3.65 -3.86 6.29
CA GLY A 261 -2.84 -4.16 5.12
C GLY A 261 -3.56 -5.06 4.12
N VAL A 262 -2.85 -5.58 3.14
CA VAL A 262 -3.39 -6.48 2.11
C VAL A 262 -2.88 -7.90 2.30
N GLY A 263 -3.65 -8.90 1.85
CA GLY A 263 -3.25 -10.30 1.81
C GLY A 263 -4.00 -11.20 2.79
N SER A 264 -3.58 -12.47 2.88
CA SER A 264 -4.26 -13.52 3.67
C SER A 264 -4.33 -13.20 5.16
N THR A 265 -3.27 -12.67 5.75
CA THR A 265 -3.25 -12.27 7.17
C THR A 265 -4.24 -11.14 7.43
N ALA A 266 -4.28 -10.13 6.55
CA ALA A 266 -5.23 -9.03 6.67
C ALA A 266 -6.68 -9.52 6.57
N ASN A 267 -6.98 -10.42 5.62
CA ASN A 267 -8.30 -11.03 5.47
C ASN A 267 -8.69 -11.87 6.70
N ALA A 268 -7.74 -12.64 7.27
CA ALA A 268 -7.98 -13.41 8.49
C ALA A 268 -8.33 -12.49 9.68
N ILE A 269 -7.63 -11.38 9.84
CA ILE A 269 -7.88 -10.40 10.90
C ILE A 269 -9.26 -9.74 10.71
N LEU A 270 -9.56 -9.26 9.51
CA LEU A 270 -10.86 -8.65 9.20
C LEU A 270 -12.00 -9.65 9.39
N GLY A 271 -11.81 -10.89 8.95
CA GLY A 271 -12.78 -11.97 9.14
C GLY A 271 -12.99 -12.33 10.62
N ALA A 272 -11.92 -12.34 11.43
CA ALA A 272 -12.03 -12.57 12.87
C ALA A 272 -12.79 -11.44 13.56
N LEU A 273 -12.48 -10.17 13.26
CA LEU A 273 -13.16 -9.00 13.81
C LEU A 273 -14.64 -8.94 13.37
N GLY A 274 -14.91 -9.16 12.08
CA GLY A 274 -16.28 -9.14 11.55
C GLY A 274 -17.20 -10.19 12.17
N LYS A 275 -16.66 -11.35 12.53
CA LYS A 275 -17.41 -12.46 13.17
C LYS A 275 -17.44 -12.38 14.69
N HIS A 276 -16.63 -11.54 15.33
CA HIS A 276 -16.55 -11.47 16.78
C HIS A 276 -17.78 -10.77 17.37
N LYS A 277 -18.48 -11.45 18.26
CA LYS A 277 -19.77 -10.99 18.81
C LYS A 277 -19.66 -9.72 19.67
N GLU A 278 -18.51 -9.47 20.27
CA GLU A 278 -18.29 -8.32 21.15
C GLU A 278 -17.75 -7.11 20.38
N VAL A 279 -17.33 -7.27 19.12
CA VAL A 279 -16.93 -6.15 18.26
C VAL A 279 -18.21 -5.54 17.66
N PRO A 280 -18.51 -4.26 17.89
CA PRO A 280 -19.65 -3.58 17.25
C PRO A 280 -19.41 -3.39 15.77
N ASP A 281 -20.42 -2.88 15.04
CA ASP A 281 -20.23 -2.41 13.68
C ASP A 281 -19.26 -1.23 13.69
N PHE A 282 -18.35 -1.19 12.73
CA PHE A 282 -17.23 -0.25 12.70
C PHE A 282 -17.07 0.42 11.34
N ASN A 283 -16.15 1.37 11.27
CA ASN A 283 -15.75 2.04 10.05
C ASN A 283 -14.37 1.58 9.61
N VAL A 284 -14.08 1.69 8.30
CA VAL A 284 -12.77 1.38 7.72
C VAL A 284 -12.18 2.65 7.12
N TYR A 285 -10.98 3.04 7.56
CA TYR A 285 -10.19 4.09 6.95
C TYR A 285 -8.84 3.51 6.59
N THR A 286 -8.66 3.16 5.32
CA THR A 286 -7.53 2.35 4.87
C THR A 286 -6.95 2.87 3.57
N GLU A 287 -5.82 2.37 3.17
CA GLU A 287 -5.19 2.63 1.88
C GLU A 287 -5.85 1.82 0.76
N VAL A 288 -6.10 0.54 1.03
CA VAL A 288 -6.61 -0.44 0.06
C VAL A 288 -7.84 -1.12 0.61
N MET A 289 -8.91 -1.10 -0.16
CA MET A 289 -10.14 -1.85 0.16
C MET A 289 -10.14 -3.18 -0.60
N GLN A 290 -10.32 -4.28 0.13
CA GLN A 290 -10.36 -5.66 -0.38
C GLN A 290 -11.78 -6.21 -0.39
N ASP A 291 -11.99 -7.36 -1.05
CA ASP A 291 -13.28 -8.05 -1.14
C ASP A 291 -13.96 -8.20 0.23
N SER A 292 -13.21 -8.61 1.25
CA SER A 292 -13.73 -8.80 2.61
C SER A 292 -14.34 -7.54 3.24
N VAL A 293 -13.85 -6.34 2.89
CA VAL A 293 -14.45 -5.09 3.37
C VAL A 293 -15.79 -4.84 2.68
N VAL A 294 -15.88 -5.05 1.37
CA VAL A 294 -17.13 -4.91 0.61
C VAL A 294 -18.18 -5.90 1.11
N GLU A 295 -17.79 -7.16 1.34
CA GLU A 295 -18.67 -8.17 1.90
C GLU A 295 -19.23 -7.73 3.26
N MET A 296 -18.38 -7.27 4.17
CA MET A 296 -18.80 -6.77 5.49
C MET A 296 -19.68 -5.51 5.39
N MET A 297 -19.49 -4.66 4.38
CA MET A 297 -20.39 -3.53 4.14
C MET A 297 -21.79 -3.99 3.71
N LEU A 298 -21.86 -4.96 2.82
CA LEU A 298 -23.13 -5.52 2.37
C LEU A 298 -23.86 -6.30 3.50
N GLU A 299 -23.10 -6.87 4.44
CA GLU A 299 -23.63 -7.51 5.67
C GLU A 299 -23.99 -6.48 6.77
N GLY A 300 -23.66 -5.20 6.61
CA GLY A 300 -23.92 -4.12 7.56
C GLY A 300 -22.95 -4.09 8.75
N ARG A 301 -21.84 -4.85 8.72
CA ARG A 301 -20.78 -4.86 9.75
C ARG A 301 -19.83 -3.68 9.61
N VAL A 302 -19.55 -3.24 8.39
CA VAL A 302 -18.81 -2.02 8.10
C VAL A 302 -19.80 -0.97 7.62
N LYS A 303 -19.83 0.19 8.29
CA LYS A 303 -20.79 1.27 7.99
C LYS A 303 -20.29 2.15 6.86
N ASP A 304 -19.13 2.78 7.06
CA ASP A 304 -18.47 3.63 6.08
C ASP A 304 -17.05 3.15 5.85
N ALA A 305 -16.63 3.19 4.59
CA ALA A 305 -15.27 2.86 4.19
C ALA A 305 -14.66 3.97 3.34
N SER A 306 -13.47 4.45 3.75
CA SER A 306 -12.67 5.41 2.99
C SER A 306 -11.35 4.80 2.62
N SER A 307 -10.97 4.90 1.33
CA SER A 307 -9.79 4.25 0.79
C SER A 307 -9.19 5.04 -0.36
N CYS A 308 -7.97 4.69 -0.77
CA CYS A 308 -7.40 5.16 -2.03
C CYS A 308 -7.87 4.32 -3.21
N SER A 309 -8.10 3.01 -3.00
CA SER A 309 -8.48 2.10 -4.09
C SER A 309 -9.44 1.00 -3.66
N LEU A 310 -10.27 0.57 -4.61
CA LEU A 310 -11.00 -0.69 -4.61
C LEU A 310 -10.12 -1.75 -5.29
N THR A 311 -9.31 -2.46 -4.53
CA THR A 311 -8.47 -3.56 -5.02
C THR A 311 -9.18 -4.87 -4.76
N VAL A 312 -10.23 -5.07 -5.50
CA VAL A 312 -11.16 -6.19 -5.35
C VAL A 312 -11.15 -7.06 -6.61
N SER A 313 -11.57 -8.30 -6.47
CA SER A 313 -11.80 -9.18 -7.63
C SER A 313 -12.84 -8.59 -8.58
N ASN A 314 -12.82 -8.98 -9.85
CA ASN A 314 -13.79 -8.50 -10.82
C ASN A 314 -15.22 -8.91 -10.45
N GLU A 315 -15.39 -10.04 -9.79
CA GLU A 315 -16.65 -10.53 -9.24
C GLU A 315 -17.15 -9.61 -8.12
N CYS A 316 -16.28 -9.21 -7.21
CA CYS A 316 -16.62 -8.26 -6.15
C CYS A 316 -16.87 -6.86 -6.71
N LEU A 317 -16.08 -6.39 -7.68
CA LEU A 317 -16.31 -5.12 -8.34
C LEU A 317 -17.69 -5.06 -9.00
N LYS A 318 -18.12 -6.17 -9.62
CA LYS A 318 -19.49 -6.28 -10.14
C LYS A 318 -20.53 -6.15 -9.03
N GLN A 319 -20.32 -6.79 -7.88
CA GLN A 319 -21.22 -6.65 -6.72
C GLN A 319 -21.28 -5.19 -6.23
N VAL A 320 -20.16 -4.46 -6.24
CA VAL A 320 -20.13 -3.03 -5.92
C VAL A 320 -21.02 -2.25 -6.88
N TYR A 321 -20.89 -2.48 -8.19
CA TYR A 321 -21.71 -1.78 -9.19
C TYR A 321 -23.20 -2.16 -9.12
N ASP A 322 -23.51 -3.42 -8.88
CA ASP A 322 -24.89 -3.90 -8.72
C ASP A 322 -25.57 -3.29 -7.46
N ASN A 323 -24.78 -2.92 -6.44
CA ASN A 323 -25.26 -2.33 -5.18
C ASN A 323 -24.93 -0.83 -5.05
N MET A 324 -24.64 -0.14 -6.15
CA MET A 324 -24.21 1.26 -6.17
C MET A 324 -25.21 2.21 -5.50
N ASN A 325 -26.50 1.91 -5.53
CA ASN A 325 -27.52 2.73 -4.86
C ASN A 325 -27.28 2.89 -3.35
N TYR A 326 -26.67 1.90 -2.72
CA TYR A 326 -26.28 1.94 -1.32
C TYR A 326 -24.80 2.36 -1.18
N LEU A 327 -23.89 1.67 -1.88
CA LEU A 327 -22.45 1.80 -1.64
C LEU A 327 -21.88 3.17 -2.02
N LYS A 328 -22.48 3.89 -2.97
CA LYS A 328 -22.04 5.25 -3.35
C LYS A 328 -22.04 6.26 -2.19
N ASP A 329 -22.91 6.05 -1.20
CA ASP A 329 -23.02 6.95 -0.04
C ASP A 329 -22.13 6.50 1.13
N HIS A 330 -21.57 5.27 1.07
CA HIS A 330 -20.78 4.64 2.14
C HIS A 330 -19.33 4.34 1.75
N ILE A 331 -18.99 4.32 0.45
CA ILE A 331 -17.62 4.18 -0.04
C ILE A 331 -17.11 5.57 -0.46
N THR A 332 -15.92 5.94 0.03
CA THR A 332 -15.24 7.17 -0.39
C THR A 332 -13.84 6.85 -0.89
N LEU A 333 -13.59 7.06 -2.20
CA LEU A 333 -12.28 6.89 -2.83
C LEU A 333 -11.56 8.23 -2.90
N ARG A 334 -10.36 8.32 -2.32
CA ARG A 334 -9.58 9.54 -2.18
C ARG A 334 -8.24 9.44 -2.90
N PRO A 335 -7.61 10.57 -3.27
CA PRO A 335 -6.19 10.58 -3.60
C PRO A 335 -5.34 10.03 -2.44
N SER A 336 -4.20 9.39 -2.75
CA SER A 336 -3.34 8.74 -1.76
C SER A 336 -2.82 9.73 -0.70
N GLU A 337 -2.57 10.97 -1.07
CA GLU A 337 -2.16 12.03 -0.12
C GLU A 337 -3.20 12.29 0.97
N ILE A 338 -4.47 11.99 0.71
CA ILE A 338 -5.56 12.17 1.69
C ILE A 338 -5.85 10.87 2.44
N SER A 339 -5.96 9.73 1.75
CA SER A 339 -6.17 8.44 2.43
C SER A 339 -5.03 8.09 3.38
N ASN A 340 -3.81 8.47 3.02
CA ASN A 340 -2.58 8.23 3.81
C ASN A 340 -2.15 9.45 4.63
N SER A 341 -2.99 10.48 4.73
CA SER A 341 -2.61 11.70 5.46
C SER A 341 -2.37 11.44 6.95
N PRO A 342 -1.15 11.69 7.46
CA PRO A 342 -0.85 11.58 8.88
C PRO A 342 -1.80 12.39 9.77
N GLU A 343 -2.21 13.58 9.31
CA GLU A 343 -3.14 14.46 10.01
C GLU A 343 -4.51 13.79 10.18
N VAL A 344 -5.06 13.21 9.12
CA VAL A 344 -6.39 12.59 9.11
C VAL A 344 -6.37 11.29 9.91
N ILE A 345 -5.36 10.45 9.71
CA ILE A 345 -5.18 9.17 10.43
C ILE A 345 -5.17 9.43 11.95
N ARG A 346 -4.41 10.42 12.40
CA ARG A 346 -4.32 10.79 13.82
C ARG A 346 -5.63 11.35 14.36
N ARG A 347 -6.31 12.20 13.61
CA ARG A 347 -7.60 12.80 14.02
C ARG A 347 -8.70 11.76 14.13
N LEU A 348 -8.76 10.81 13.21
CA LEU A 348 -9.75 9.74 13.24
C LEU A 348 -9.43 8.66 14.29
N ALA A 349 -8.25 8.71 14.90
CA ALA A 349 -7.76 7.71 15.85
C ALA A 349 -7.77 6.28 15.27
N VAL A 350 -7.24 6.12 14.07
CA VAL A 350 -7.25 4.85 13.34
C VAL A 350 -6.48 3.78 14.12
N ILE A 351 -7.00 2.57 14.19
CA ILE A 351 -6.26 1.37 14.58
C ILE A 351 -5.59 0.83 13.32
N ALA A 352 -4.25 0.83 13.29
CA ALA A 352 -3.49 0.37 12.13
C ALA A 352 -2.96 -1.04 12.35
N ILE A 353 -3.12 -1.90 11.33
CA ILE A 353 -2.64 -3.29 11.35
C ILE A 353 -1.92 -3.59 10.05
N ASN A 354 -0.60 -3.79 10.15
CA ASN A 354 0.24 -4.09 9.00
C ASN A 354 1.09 -5.34 9.24
N THR A 355 1.72 -5.83 8.17
CA THR A 355 2.56 -7.03 8.22
C THR A 355 4.03 -6.67 8.15
N ALA A 356 4.87 -7.39 8.90
CA ALA A 356 6.32 -7.32 8.84
C ALA A 356 6.92 -8.60 8.23
N ILE A 357 8.11 -8.48 7.64
CA ILE A 357 8.95 -9.62 7.24
C ILE A 357 9.68 -10.15 8.48
N GLU A 358 10.23 -9.25 9.28
CA GLU A 358 10.88 -9.55 10.55
C GLU A 358 10.72 -8.39 11.55
N VAL A 359 10.78 -8.71 12.82
CA VAL A 359 10.72 -7.77 13.94
C VAL A 359 11.86 -8.11 14.91
N ASP A 360 12.56 -7.11 15.44
CA ASP A 360 13.55 -7.38 16.46
C ASP A 360 12.97 -7.41 17.89
N ILE A 361 13.80 -7.86 18.82
CA ILE A 361 13.40 -8.00 20.23
C ILE A 361 13.03 -6.68 20.92
N TYR A 362 13.26 -5.53 20.28
CA TYR A 362 12.89 -4.21 20.80
C TYR A 362 11.66 -3.61 20.13
N GLY A 363 11.21 -4.23 19.03
CA GLY A 363 10.01 -3.81 18.29
C GLY A 363 10.29 -2.93 17.08
N ASN A 364 11.54 -2.86 16.59
CA ASN A 364 11.78 -2.34 15.25
C ASN A 364 11.27 -3.35 14.21
N ALA A 365 10.66 -2.87 13.14
CA ALA A 365 10.09 -3.73 12.10
C ALA A 365 10.72 -3.46 10.72
N ASN A 366 10.96 -4.55 10.01
CA ASN A 366 11.33 -4.59 8.60
C ASN A 366 10.17 -5.18 7.80
N SER A 367 9.62 -4.41 6.88
CA SER A 367 8.51 -4.81 6.01
C SER A 367 8.89 -4.84 4.52
N THR A 368 10.14 -4.54 4.18
CA THR A 368 10.57 -4.31 2.79
C THR A 368 11.68 -5.23 2.29
N HIS A 369 12.65 -5.61 3.11
CA HIS A 369 13.86 -6.31 2.65
C HIS A 369 14.07 -7.66 3.32
N ILE A 370 14.49 -8.65 2.54
CA ILE A 370 15.00 -9.93 3.07
C ILE A 370 16.50 -9.84 3.27
N SER A 371 16.96 -10.20 4.46
CA SER A 371 18.38 -10.19 4.85
C SER A 371 19.07 -8.86 4.51
N GLY A 372 18.37 -7.75 4.73
CA GLY A 372 18.86 -6.38 4.59
C GLY A 372 19.17 -5.90 3.17
N THR A 373 19.19 -6.78 2.19
CA THR A 373 19.71 -6.47 0.85
C THR A 373 18.65 -6.64 -0.24
N LYS A 374 17.83 -7.67 -0.10
CA LYS A 374 16.93 -8.08 -1.18
C LYS A 374 15.56 -7.44 -1.03
N MET A 375 15.27 -6.44 -1.83
CA MET A 375 13.99 -5.76 -1.86
C MET A 375 12.87 -6.75 -2.24
N MET A 376 11.79 -6.74 -1.46
CA MET A 376 10.55 -7.47 -1.70
C MET A 376 9.43 -6.55 -2.18
N ASN A 377 9.35 -5.36 -1.62
CA ASN A 377 8.39 -4.28 -1.95
C ASN A 377 8.92 -2.98 -1.34
N GLY A 378 8.25 -1.87 -1.59
CA GLY A 378 8.51 -0.60 -0.90
C GLY A 378 7.85 -0.53 0.47
N ILE A 379 8.11 0.55 1.21
CA ILE A 379 7.51 0.82 2.52
C ILE A 379 5.98 0.96 2.45
N GLY A 380 5.45 1.41 1.30
CA GLY A 380 4.01 1.61 1.11
C GLY A 380 3.44 2.66 2.05
N GLY A 381 2.20 2.43 2.49
CA GLY A 381 1.51 3.29 3.44
C GLY A 381 1.68 2.87 4.90
N SER A 382 2.40 1.78 5.18
CA SER A 382 2.50 1.27 6.55
C SER A 382 3.05 2.31 7.52
N GLY A 383 4.10 3.07 7.12
CA GLY A 383 4.65 4.13 7.97
C GLY A 383 3.72 5.33 8.14
N ASP A 384 2.91 5.66 7.14
CA ASP A 384 1.89 6.71 7.24
C ASP A 384 0.87 6.37 8.33
N PHE A 385 0.39 5.12 8.33
CA PHE A 385 -0.62 4.65 9.27
C PHE A 385 -0.04 4.37 10.66
N GLU A 386 0.99 3.52 10.74
CA GLU A 386 1.52 3.03 12.02
C GLU A 386 2.01 4.17 12.92
N ARG A 387 2.76 5.12 12.36
CA ARG A 387 3.30 6.27 13.12
C ARG A 387 2.22 7.22 13.64
N ASN A 388 1.04 7.20 13.02
CA ASN A 388 -0.05 8.14 13.31
C ASN A 388 -1.29 7.47 13.88
N ALA A 389 -1.30 6.16 14.01
CA ALA A 389 -2.39 5.38 14.56
C ALA A 389 -2.63 5.67 16.05
N TYR A 390 -3.84 5.39 16.51
CA TYR A 390 -4.17 5.31 17.93
C TYR A 390 -3.54 4.06 18.56
N ILE A 391 -3.61 2.94 17.86
CA ILE A 391 -2.88 1.71 18.18
C ILE A 391 -2.24 1.21 16.90
N SER A 392 -0.92 1.02 16.91
CA SER A 392 -0.16 0.46 15.80
C SER A 392 0.18 -1.00 16.09
N ILE A 393 -0.20 -1.90 15.18
CA ILE A 393 -0.04 -3.34 15.32
C ILE A 393 0.72 -3.90 14.15
N PHE A 394 1.89 -4.50 14.39
CA PHE A 394 2.56 -5.31 13.38
C PHE A 394 2.30 -6.79 13.60
N THR A 395 2.00 -7.49 12.52
CA THR A 395 1.75 -8.92 12.52
C THR A 395 2.73 -9.65 11.61
N CYS A 396 3.15 -10.83 11.98
CA CYS A 396 3.88 -11.76 11.13
C CYS A 396 3.73 -13.20 11.64
N PRO A 397 3.78 -14.21 10.77
CA PRO A 397 4.05 -15.58 11.22
C PRO A 397 5.36 -15.63 12.01
N SER A 398 5.42 -16.36 13.11
CA SER A 398 6.64 -16.42 13.93
C SER A 398 7.82 -17.06 13.20
N THR A 399 7.55 -17.85 12.15
CA THR A 399 8.56 -18.48 11.30
C THR A 399 8.17 -18.50 9.84
N ALA A 400 9.15 -18.67 8.96
CA ALA A 400 8.98 -18.87 7.53
C ALA A 400 9.77 -20.10 7.03
N LYS A 401 9.54 -20.51 5.76
CA LYS A 401 10.20 -21.64 5.11
C LYS A 401 10.20 -22.94 5.94
N GLY A 402 9.05 -23.30 6.48
CA GLY A 402 8.91 -24.53 7.25
C GLY A 402 9.68 -24.52 8.58
N GLY A 403 9.83 -23.34 9.20
CA GLY A 403 10.51 -23.18 10.49
C GLY A 403 11.98 -22.79 10.40
N LEU A 404 12.61 -22.82 9.22
CA LEU A 404 14.05 -22.53 9.07
C LEU A 404 14.42 -21.05 9.29
N ILE A 405 13.43 -20.14 9.21
CA ILE A 405 13.61 -18.71 9.39
C ILE A 405 12.73 -18.24 10.53
N SER A 406 13.30 -17.58 11.52
CA SER A 406 12.56 -16.84 12.54
C SER A 406 12.22 -15.44 12.04
N SER A 407 10.97 -15.01 12.23
CA SER A 407 10.58 -13.61 12.00
C SER A 407 10.90 -12.72 13.20
N ILE A 408 11.22 -13.28 14.35
CA ILE A 408 11.71 -12.54 15.52
C ILE A 408 13.22 -12.72 15.60
N VAL A 409 13.95 -11.61 15.55
CA VAL A 409 15.42 -11.58 15.45
C VAL A 409 16.05 -10.65 16.50
N PRO A 410 17.34 -10.77 16.79
CA PRO A 410 18.02 -9.86 17.73
C PRO A 410 18.04 -8.40 17.27
N MET A 411 18.22 -8.18 15.96
CA MET A 411 18.21 -6.87 15.31
C MET A 411 17.73 -7.05 13.87
N VAL A 412 16.80 -6.20 13.42
CA VAL A 412 16.33 -6.23 12.03
C VAL A 412 17.45 -5.90 11.06
N SER A 413 17.48 -6.60 9.94
CA SER A 413 18.50 -6.40 8.91
C SER A 413 18.29 -5.17 8.03
N HIS A 414 17.09 -4.63 8.03
CA HIS A 414 16.64 -3.36 7.46
C HIS A 414 15.56 -2.80 8.36
N GLN A 415 15.49 -1.49 8.54
CA GLN A 415 14.54 -0.87 9.46
C GLN A 415 13.63 0.09 8.70
N ASP A 416 12.36 -0.27 8.60
CA ASP A 416 11.31 0.58 8.04
C ASP A 416 10.55 1.34 9.15
N HIS A 417 10.33 0.67 10.30
CA HIS A 417 9.61 1.24 11.44
C HIS A 417 10.43 1.09 12.70
N SER A 418 10.53 2.18 13.45
CA SER A 418 11.28 2.18 14.70
C SER A 418 10.45 1.66 15.87
N GLU A 419 11.10 1.24 16.94
CA GLU A 419 10.47 0.86 18.21
C GLU A 419 9.53 1.92 18.77
N HIS A 420 9.70 3.18 18.37
CA HIS A 420 8.86 4.30 18.82
C HIS A 420 7.51 4.36 18.10
N ASP A 421 7.41 3.76 16.94
CA ASP A 421 6.21 3.77 16.09
C ASP A 421 5.36 2.50 16.26
N VAL A 422 5.90 1.47 16.96
CA VAL A 422 5.27 0.15 17.10
C VAL A 422 4.73 -0.04 18.53
N ASN A 423 3.42 -0.21 18.65
CA ASN A 423 2.75 -0.42 19.94
C ASN A 423 2.57 -1.91 20.28
N VAL A 424 2.28 -2.75 19.31
CA VAL A 424 1.93 -4.15 19.54
C VAL A 424 2.51 -5.03 18.44
N ILE A 425 3.07 -6.17 18.83
CA ILE A 425 3.48 -7.24 17.92
C ILE A 425 2.59 -8.44 18.13
N VAL A 426 2.09 -9.04 17.03
CA VAL A 426 1.26 -10.24 17.09
C VAL A 426 1.78 -11.29 16.13
N THR A 427 1.95 -12.49 16.65
CA THR A 427 2.19 -13.70 15.86
C THR A 427 1.14 -14.76 16.21
N GLU A 428 1.16 -15.91 15.57
CA GLU A 428 0.31 -17.04 15.98
C GLU A 428 0.66 -17.58 17.38
N GLN A 429 1.86 -17.24 17.88
CA GLN A 429 2.29 -17.63 19.24
C GLN A 429 1.62 -16.78 20.32
N GLY A 430 1.24 -15.53 20.02
CA GLY A 430 0.57 -14.63 20.97
C GLY A 430 0.80 -13.16 20.66
N VAL A 431 0.65 -12.34 21.69
CA VAL A 431 0.65 -10.87 21.62
C VAL A 431 1.71 -10.29 22.57
N ALA A 432 2.50 -9.35 22.09
CA ALA A 432 3.39 -8.51 22.87
C ALA A 432 2.87 -7.06 22.87
N ASP A 433 2.22 -6.63 23.94
CA ASP A 433 1.80 -5.24 24.17
C ASP A 433 3.00 -4.43 24.71
N LEU A 434 3.57 -3.60 23.83
CA LEU A 434 4.79 -2.84 24.09
C LEU A 434 4.53 -1.44 24.67
N ARG A 435 3.28 -1.06 24.82
CA ARG A 435 2.89 0.27 25.31
C ARG A 435 3.35 0.50 26.75
N GLY A 436 4.09 1.58 26.97
CA GLY A 436 4.63 1.93 28.29
C GLY A 436 5.75 1.03 28.79
N LYS A 437 6.37 0.23 27.91
CA LYS A 437 7.45 -0.71 28.24
C LYS A 437 8.82 -0.15 27.90
N SER A 438 9.78 -0.35 28.81
CA SER A 438 11.20 -0.13 28.53
C SER A 438 11.73 -1.12 27.50
N PRO A 439 12.85 -0.84 26.82
CA PRO A 439 13.41 -1.76 25.84
C PRO A 439 13.62 -3.17 26.36
N ILE A 440 14.09 -3.32 27.59
CA ILE A 440 14.31 -4.66 28.19
C ILE A 440 13.01 -5.41 28.46
N GLU A 441 11.95 -4.71 28.90
CA GLU A 441 10.63 -5.30 29.07
C GLU A 441 10.03 -5.70 27.72
N ARG A 442 10.21 -4.88 26.67
CA ARG A 442 9.81 -5.20 25.30
C ARG A 442 10.49 -6.48 24.82
N ALA A 443 11.81 -6.60 25.03
CA ALA A 443 12.58 -7.77 24.62
C ALA A 443 12.02 -9.06 25.27
N HIS A 444 11.76 -9.05 26.56
CA HIS A 444 11.15 -10.20 27.22
C HIS A 444 9.75 -10.52 26.68
N LEU A 445 8.91 -9.51 26.48
CA LEU A 445 7.54 -9.73 25.96
C LEU A 445 7.55 -10.31 24.55
N ILE A 446 8.38 -9.76 23.65
CA ILE A 446 8.45 -10.23 22.26
C ILE A 446 9.01 -11.66 22.21
N ILE A 447 10.11 -11.95 22.94
CA ILE A 447 10.72 -13.28 22.97
C ILE A 447 9.71 -14.32 23.51
N GLU A 448 9.08 -14.03 24.64
CA GLU A 448 8.22 -15.02 25.30
C GLU A 448 6.87 -15.21 24.61
N ASN A 449 6.28 -14.14 24.08
CA ASN A 449 4.92 -14.19 23.55
C ASN A 449 4.86 -14.34 22.03
N CYS A 450 5.85 -13.83 21.28
CA CYS A 450 5.78 -13.77 19.82
C CYS A 450 6.78 -14.66 19.09
N ALA A 451 7.95 -14.96 19.70
CA ALA A 451 8.90 -15.84 19.06
C ALA A 451 8.45 -17.30 19.08
N HIS A 452 8.74 -18.04 18.00
CA HIS A 452 8.51 -19.47 17.96
C HIS A 452 9.32 -20.17 19.10
N PRO A 453 8.74 -21.17 19.78
CA PRO A 453 9.40 -21.84 20.92
C PRO A 453 10.84 -22.28 20.64
N ASP A 454 11.13 -22.80 19.45
CA ASP A 454 12.46 -23.29 19.07
C ASP A 454 13.51 -22.18 19.01
N TYR A 455 13.11 -20.92 18.76
CA TYR A 455 14.02 -19.77 18.68
C TYR A 455 14.17 -19.00 19.99
N ARG A 456 13.26 -19.20 20.97
CA ARG A 456 13.34 -18.51 22.27
C ARG A 456 14.67 -18.70 22.98
N PRO A 457 15.26 -19.92 23.03
CA PRO A 457 16.57 -20.13 23.67
C PRO A 457 17.68 -19.29 23.04
N ILE A 458 17.69 -19.18 21.69
CA ILE A 458 18.71 -18.41 20.95
C ILE A 458 18.56 -16.90 21.29
N LEU A 459 17.34 -16.38 21.28
CA LEU A 459 17.05 -14.97 21.56
C LEU A 459 17.33 -14.62 23.04
N ARG A 460 17.01 -15.52 23.98
CA ARG A 460 17.36 -15.34 25.40
C ARG A 460 18.88 -15.30 25.59
N ALA A 461 19.63 -16.23 24.98
CA ALA A 461 21.07 -16.24 25.03
C ALA A 461 21.71 -14.96 24.48
N TYR A 462 21.14 -14.43 23.35
CA TYR A 462 21.58 -13.14 22.84
C TYR A 462 21.40 -12.01 23.87
N LEU A 463 20.22 -11.92 24.49
CA LEU A 463 19.90 -10.87 25.48
C LEU A 463 20.74 -11.00 26.75
N GLU A 464 21.04 -12.22 27.20
CA GLU A 464 21.85 -12.51 28.37
C GLU A 464 23.30 -12.08 28.17
N HIS A 465 23.87 -12.36 27.00
CA HIS A 465 25.27 -12.03 26.67
C HIS A 465 25.43 -10.60 26.09
N ALA A 466 24.38 -9.83 26.01
CA ALA A 466 24.42 -8.45 25.50
C ALA A 466 25.02 -7.48 26.53
N GLN A 467 25.68 -6.43 26.02
CA GLN A 467 26.25 -5.38 26.87
C GLN A 467 25.15 -4.64 27.63
N MET A 468 25.42 -4.31 28.87
CA MET A 468 24.50 -3.52 29.71
C MET A 468 24.32 -2.12 29.16
N GLY A 469 23.08 -1.66 29.12
CA GLY A 469 22.63 -0.35 28.64
C GLY A 469 21.12 -0.25 28.70
N GLN A 470 20.56 0.88 28.29
CA GLN A 470 19.11 1.03 28.16
C GLN A 470 18.56 0.01 27.14
N THR A 471 19.19 -0.07 25.99
CA THR A 471 18.98 -1.11 24.97
C THR A 471 20.21 -1.99 24.94
N ARG A 472 20.02 -3.29 25.16
CA ARG A 472 21.13 -4.23 25.29
C ARG A 472 21.44 -4.88 23.96
N HIS A 473 22.66 -4.70 23.45
CA HIS A 473 23.12 -5.32 22.21
C HIS A 473 24.48 -5.98 22.38
N ASN A 474 24.67 -7.09 21.70
CA ASN A 474 25.94 -7.65 21.34
C ASN A 474 26.16 -7.42 19.85
N LEU A 475 26.84 -6.34 19.47
CA LEU A 475 27.02 -5.95 18.08
C LEU A 475 27.65 -7.04 17.21
N GLY A 476 28.58 -7.84 17.80
CA GLY A 476 29.20 -8.95 17.08
C GLY A 476 28.28 -10.13 16.80
N LYS A 477 27.08 -10.17 17.43
CA LYS A 477 26.10 -11.25 17.29
C LYS A 477 24.73 -10.73 16.80
N ALA A 478 24.57 -9.42 16.58
CA ALA A 478 23.29 -8.80 16.23
C ALA A 478 22.66 -9.44 14.97
N PHE A 479 23.48 -9.84 14.00
CA PHE A 479 23.03 -10.49 12.76
C PHE A 479 23.40 -11.99 12.68
N ALA A 480 23.75 -12.63 13.81
CA ALA A 480 24.18 -14.03 13.80
C ALA A 480 23.15 -14.98 13.21
N MET A 481 21.84 -14.73 13.43
CA MET A 481 20.75 -15.51 12.82
C MET A 481 20.69 -15.33 11.29
N HIS A 482 20.86 -14.12 10.78
CA HIS A 482 20.91 -13.84 9.34
C HIS A 482 22.16 -14.48 8.69
N ILE A 483 23.30 -14.44 9.37
CA ILE A 483 24.55 -15.07 8.91
C ILE A 483 24.37 -16.59 8.84
N ALA A 484 23.82 -17.22 9.88
CA ALA A 484 23.53 -18.65 9.89
C ALA A 484 22.58 -19.05 8.74
N LEU A 485 21.55 -18.23 8.47
CA LEU A 485 20.68 -18.44 7.31
C LEU A 485 21.43 -18.37 5.98
N ALA A 486 22.28 -17.36 5.82
CA ALA A 486 23.03 -17.14 4.58
C ALA A 486 24.07 -18.25 4.32
N GLU A 487 24.77 -18.71 5.35
CA GLU A 487 25.88 -19.68 5.24
C GLU A 487 25.41 -21.13 5.34
N LYS A 488 24.42 -21.41 6.20
CA LYS A 488 24.00 -22.78 6.56
C LYS A 488 22.55 -23.08 6.11
N GLY A 489 21.79 -22.08 5.66
CA GLY A 489 20.40 -22.24 5.21
C GLY A 489 19.36 -22.35 6.34
N ASP A 490 19.77 -22.22 7.60
CA ASP A 490 18.95 -22.47 8.77
C ASP A 490 19.35 -21.57 9.95
N MET A 491 18.43 -20.77 10.45
CA MET A 491 18.64 -19.89 11.62
C MET A 491 18.80 -20.66 12.94
N HIS A 492 18.34 -21.92 13.04
CA HIS A 492 18.59 -22.75 14.24
C HIS A 492 20.07 -23.03 14.47
N LEU A 493 20.87 -22.97 13.41
CA LEU A 493 22.32 -23.23 13.49
C LEU A 493 23.13 -22.01 13.93
N THR A 494 22.45 -21.03 14.53
CA THR A 494 23.08 -19.81 15.08
C THR A 494 23.89 -20.11 16.31
N GLU A 495 25.10 -19.57 16.35
CA GLU A 495 26.02 -19.61 17.53
C GLU A 495 26.02 -18.23 18.19
N MET A 496 25.43 -18.13 19.40
CA MET A 496 25.39 -16.90 20.22
C MET A 496 26.63 -16.76 21.10
#